data_dfb1c0da310c7ecd940e43a9f46aed52
#
_entry.id   dfb1c0da310c7ecd940e43a9f46aed52
#
_cell.length_a   1.000
_cell.length_b   1.000
_cell.length_c   1.000
_cell.angle_alpha   90.00
_cell.angle_beta   90.00
_cell.angle_gamma   90.00
#
_symmetry.space_group_name_H-M   'P 1'
#
loop_
_entity.id
_entity.type
_entity.pdbx_description
1 polymer ?
#
loop_
_entity_poly.entity_id
_entity_poly.type
_entity_poly.pdbx_seq_one_letter_code
_entity_poly.pdbx_strand_id
1 'polypeptide(L)'
;MEESKKFQIKDLIITALMVLCSQLIYRVLSFMFVSPYTMLLVVPVWAIAGAIAYFLVPAKTKNPWMILLFCVLTSLIGFYPPYIISCIVGGVFAMLIAKIKGALNYKGLTVGYMIFCVLAGFGGMYVPFLFYAEQTINSYKEMFGDKYLGMLNKIVSPMTTVIMLIIIAICAFIGGIVSKKLLKKHFEKSGMI
;
A
#
# COMPACT_ATOMS: atom_id res chain seq x y z
N MET A 1 -4.39 29.97 1.72
CA MET A 1 -3.13 29.25 1.40
C MET A 1 -2.52 28.88 2.74
N GLU A 2 -2.69 27.62 3.20
CA GLU A 2 -1.98 27.16 4.41
C GLU A 2 -0.48 27.14 4.11
N GLU A 3 0.29 27.83 4.95
CA GLU A 3 1.76 27.77 4.90
C GLU A 3 2.21 26.30 4.91
N SER A 4 3.02 25.95 3.92
CA SER A 4 3.67 24.65 3.83
C SER A 4 4.51 24.47 5.09
N LYS A 5 4.02 23.64 6.03
CA LYS A 5 4.76 23.29 7.24
C LYS A 5 6.17 22.84 6.85
N LYS A 6 7.19 23.51 7.37
CA LYS A 6 8.59 23.11 7.21
C LYS A 6 8.75 21.65 7.63
N PHE A 7 9.52 20.89 6.86
CA PHE A 7 9.92 19.53 7.17
C PHE A 7 10.55 19.46 8.57
N GLN A 8 9.97 18.67 9.46
CA GLN A 8 10.51 18.44 10.78
C GLN A 8 11.08 17.01 10.85
N ILE A 9 12.22 16.84 11.51
CA ILE A 9 12.83 15.50 11.74
C ILE A 9 11.84 14.54 12.40
N LYS A 10 11.00 15.04 13.30
CA LYS A 10 9.92 14.28 13.93
C LYS A 10 8.97 13.66 12.91
N ASP A 11 8.60 14.38 11.84
CA ASP A 11 7.68 13.88 10.82
C ASP A 11 8.29 12.73 10.01
N LEU A 12 9.60 12.83 9.74
CA LEU A 12 10.35 11.77 9.08
C LEU A 12 10.39 10.49 9.92
N ILE A 13 10.70 10.63 11.23
CA ILE A 13 10.75 9.50 12.16
C ILE A 13 9.37 8.83 12.26
N ILE A 14 8.29 9.60 12.40
CA ILE A 14 6.92 9.06 12.46
C ILE A 14 6.61 8.30 11.17
N THR A 15 6.94 8.87 10.02
CA THR A 15 6.66 8.23 8.73
C THR A 15 7.44 6.93 8.58
N ALA A 16 8.72 6.92 8.93
CA ALA A 16 9.56 5.71 8.90
C ALA A 16 9.02 4.60 9.82
N LEU A 17 8.60 4.95 11.04
CA LEU A 17 7.98 3.99 11.96
C LEU A 17 6.67 3.42 11.40
N MET A 18 5.83 4.23 10.76
CA MET A 18 4.60 3.74 10.14
C MET A 18 4.88 2.84 8.93
N VAL A 19 5.92 3.13 8.15
CA VAL A 19 6.38 2.21 7.09
C VAL A 19 6.81 0.88 7.68
N LEU A 20 7.60 0.87 8.73
CA LEU A 20 8.02 -0.37 9.41
C LEU A 20 6.80 -1.16 9.93
N CYS A 21 5.83 -0.50 10.55
CA CYS A 21 4.59 -1.14 10.99
C CYS A 21 3.84 -1.78 9.80
N SER A 22 3.69 -1.06 8.70
CA SER A 22 3.04 -1.57 7.49
C SER A 22 3.78 -2.78 6.91
N GLN A 23 5.10 -2.75 6.90
CA GLN A 23 5.94 -3.84 6.41
C GLN A 23 5.90 -5.08 7.34
N LEU A 24 5.84 -4.88 8.64
CA LEU A 24 5.65 -5.99 9.60
C LEU A 24 4.31 -6.69 9.35
N ILE A 25 3.23 -5.93 9.13
CA ILE A 25 1.93 -6.49 8.76
C ILE A 25 2.05 -7.30 7.47
N TYR A 26 2.72 -6.76 6.44
CA TYR A 26 2.93 -7.47 5.18
C TYR A 26 3.74 -8.76 5.37
N ARG A 27 4.78 -8.74 6.20
CA ARG A 27 5.60 -9.94 6.51
C ARG A 27 4.79 -11.02 7.22
N VAL A 28 3.91 -10.64 8.16
CA VAL A 28 2.98 -11.59 8.78
C VAL A 28 2.04 -12.19 7.74
N LEU A 29 1.52 -11.38 6.82
CA LEU A 29 0.65 -11.85 5.75
C LEU A 29 1.38 -12.73 4.71
N SER A 30 2.71 -12.67 4.64
CA SER A 30 3.47 -13.56 3.75
C SER A 30 3.33 -15.05 4.08
N PHE A 31 2.88 -15.40 5.29
CA PHE A 31 2.46 -16.78 5.60
C PHE A 31 1.30 -17.28 4.70
N MET A 32 0.57 -16.39 4.06
CA MET A 32 -0.45 -16.74 3.06
C MET A 32 0.14 -17.24 1.72
N PHE A 33 1.45 -17.19 1.52
CA PHE A 33 2.13 -17.70 0.31
C PHE A 33 2.15 -19.23 0.20
N VAL A 34 1.43 -19.91 1.05
CA VAL A 34 1.33 -21.40 1.02
C VAL A 34 0.72 -21.91 -0.28
N SER A 35 -0.12 -21.13 -0.93
CA SER A 35 -0.81 -21.51 -2.18
C SER A 35 -0.80 -20.34 -3.17
N PRO A 36 -0.73 -20.61 -4.50
CA PRO A 36 -0.84 -19.56 -5.52
C PRO A 36 -2.12 -18.74 -5.40
N TYR A 37 -3.23 -19.33 -4.98
CA TYR A 37 -4.51 -18.65 -4.79
C TYR A 37 -4.47 -17.68 -3.60
N THR A 38 -3.91 -18.14 -2.48
CA THR A 38 -3.82 -17.30 -1.27
C THR A 38 -2.79 -16.19 -1.44
N MET A 39 -1.76 -16.39 -2.25
CA MET A 39 -0.79 -15.34 -2.59
C MET A 39 -1.46 -14.13 -3.25
N LEU A 40 -2.45 -14.34 -4.13
CA LEU A 40 -3.21 -13.24 -4.74
C LEU A 40 -3.99 -12.41 -3.72
N LEU A 41 -4.37 -13.00 -2.58
CA LEU A 41 -5.14 -12.32 -1.53
C LEU A 41 -4.29 -11.49 -0.57
N VAL A 42 -2.96 -11.63 -0.61
CA VAL A 42 -2.06 -10.90 0.31
C VAL A 42 -2.21 -9.40 0.19
N VAL A 43 -2.22 -8.85 -1.03
CA VAL A 43 -2.37 -7.41 -1.27
C VAL A 43 -3.74 -6.89 -0.83
N PRO A 44 -4.88 -7.52 -1.17
CA PRO A 44 -6.19 -7.17 -0.63
C PRO A 44 -6.25 -7.15 0.90
N VAL A 45 -5.74 -8.18 1.55
CA VAL A 45 -5.74 -8.26 3.03
C VAL A 45 -4.82 -7.19 3.63
N TRP A 46 -3.64 -6.98 3.04
CA TRP A 46 -2.75 -5.89 3.45
C TRP A 46 -3.38 -4.52 3.27
N ALA A 47 -4.16 -4.29 2.20
CA ALA A 47 -4.88 -3.05 1.98
C ALA A 47 -5.91 -2.73 3.09
N ILE A 48 -6.43 -3.76 3.79
CA ILE A 48 -7.28 -3.54 4.98
C ILE A 48 -6.41 -3.30 6.23
N ALA A 49 -5.48 -4.22 6.52
CA ALA A 49 -4.73 -4.22 7.78
C ALA A 49 -3.67 -3.12 7.83
N GLY A 50 -2.99 -2.83 6.72
CA GLY A 50 -1.95 -1.80 6.61
C GLY A 50 -2.49 -0.37 6.53
N ALA A 51 -3.80 -0.21 6.30
CA ALA A 51 -4.42 1.10 6.16
C ALA A 51 -4.15 2.01 7.38
N ILE A 52 -4.19 1.45 8.58
CA ILE A 52 -3.99 2.24 9.80
C ILE A 52 -2.64 2.96 9.83
N ALA A 53 -1.58 2.30 9.34
CA ALA A 53 -0.25 2.89 9.26
C ALA A 53 -0.23 4.08 8.30
N TYR A 54 -0.84 3.93 7.11
CA TYR A 54 -0.96 5.02 6.15
C TYR A 54 -1.73 6.23 6.70
N PHE A 55 -2.88 6.00 7.35
CA PHE A 55 -3.73 7.07 7.87
C PHE A 55 -3.14 7.76 9.11
N LEU A 56 -2.30 7.07 9.88
CA LEU A 56 -1.58 7.66 11.01
C LEU A 56 -0.54 8.70 10.57
N VAL A 57 0.06 8.55 9.40
CA VAL A 57 1.05 9.51 8.89
C VAL A 57 0.48 10.92 8.83
N PRO A 58 -0.54 11.23 8.01
CA PRO A 58 -1.10 12.58 7.95
C PRO A 58 -1.78 13.02 9.26
N ALA A 59 -2.34 12.08 10.03
CA ALA A 59 -2.95 12.39 11.31
C ALA A 59 -1.93 12.95 12.33
N LYS A 60 -0.69 12.46 12.31
CA LYS A 60 0.38 12.88 13.22
C LYS A 60 1.21 14.04 12.68
N THR A 61 1.50 14.05 11.38
CA THR A 61 2.40 15.03 10.77
C THR A 61 1.65 16.25 10.23
N LYS A 62 0.38 16.11 9.87
CA LYS A 62 -0.44 17.15 9.20
C LYS A 62 0.22 17.69 7.92
N ASN A 63 1.10 16.88 7.29
CA ASN A 63 1.89 17.26 6.13
C ASN A 63 1.64 16.27 4.97
N PRO A 64 1.04 16.70 3.84
CA PRO A 64 0.76 15.82 2.70
C PRO A 64 2.02 15.17 2.08
N TRP A 65 3.18 15.82 2.16
CA TRP A 65 4.43 15.27 1.64
C TRP A 65 4.88 13.99 2.36
N MET A 66 4.47 13.81 3.62
CA MET A 66 4.77 12.59 4.37
C MET A 66 4.00 11.38 3.82
N ILE A 67 2.88 11.60 3.13
CA ILE A 67 2.16 10.54 2.42
C ILE A 67 2.99 10.03 1.25
N LEU A 68 3.55 10.93 0.45
CA LEU A 68 4.46 10.54 -0.63
C LEU A 68 5.68 9.80 -0.09
N LEU A 69 6.29 10.32 0.97
CA LEU A 69 7.44 9.68 1.62
C LEU A 69 7.09 8.26 2.12
N PHE A 70 5.92 8.08 2.74
CA PHE A 70 5.44 6.76 3.15
C PHE A 70 5.36 5.79 1.96
N CYS A 71 4.77 6.21 0.84
CA CYS A 71 4.63 5.38 -0.36
C CYS A 71 6.00 5.02 -0.98
N VAL A 72 6.91 5.98 -1.05
CA VAL A 72 8.27 5.78 -1.56
C VAL A 72 9.04 4.81 -0.67
N LEU A 73 9.09 5.05 0.63
CA LEU A 73 9.80 4.17 1.57
C LEU A 73 9.22 2.76 1.58
N THR A 74 7.89 2.62 1.49
CA THR A 74 7.23 1.31 1.39
C THR A 74 7.70 0.55 0.14
N SER A 75 7.89 1.23 -0.98
CA SER A 75 8.30 0.61 -2.24
C SER A 75 9.78 0.20 -2.28
N LEU A 76 10.65 0.97 -1.64
CA LEU A 76 12.10 0.71 -1.64
C LEU A 76 12.44 -0.63 -0.97
N ILE A 77 11.64 -1.08 -0.01
CA ILE A 77 11.86 -2.36 0.67
C ILE A 77 11.65 -3.57 -0.28
N GLY A 78 10.90 -3.40 -1.36
CA GLY A 78 10.65 -4.46 -2.34
C GLY A 78 11.75 -4.64 -3.39
N PHE A 79 12.64 -3.67 -3.57
CA PHE A 79 13.75 -3.66 -4.54
C PHE A 79 13.37 -4.08 -5.98
N TYR A 80 12.12 -3.90 -6.38
CA TYR A 80 11.61 -4.27 -7.70
C TYR A 80 11.18 -3.00 -8.46
N PRO A 81 11.85 -2.64 -9.59
CA PRO A 81 11.62 -1.35 -10.25
C PRO A 81 10.18 -1.04 -10.65
N PRO A 82 9.40 -1.96 -11.25
CA PRO A 82 8.00 -1.71 -11.59
C PRO A 82 7.13 -1.40 -10.36
N TYR A 83 7.40 -2.08 -9.23
CA TYR A 83 6.73 -1.80 -7.96
C TYR A 83 7.07 -0.42 -7.43
N ILE A 84 8.35 -0.05 -7.47
CA ILE A 84 8.83 1.27 -7.02
C ILE A 84 8.16 2.37 -7.83
N ILE A 85 8.17 2.28 -9.17
CA ILE A 85 7.54 3.27 -10.06
C ILE A 85 6.04 3.39 -9.77
N SER A 86 5.34 2.27 -9.65
CA SER A 86 3.90 2.24 -9.38
C SER A 86 3.56 2.87 -8.03
N CYS A 87 4.36 2.60 -7.00
CA CYS A 87 4.17 3.21 -5.68
C CYS A 87 4.47 4.71 -5.66
N ILE A 88 5.51 5.15 -6.38
CA ILE A 88 5.80 6.59 -6.51
C ILE A 88 4.64 7.30 -7.19
N VAL A 89 4.15 6.77 -8.31
CA VAL A 89 3.00 7.34 -9.04
C VAL A 89 1.77 7.39 -8.13
N GLY A 90 1.44 6.27 -7.46
CA GLY A 90 0.33 6.22 -6.50
C GLY A 90 0.49 7.19 -5.34
N GLY A 91 1.71 7.32 -4.81
CA GLY A 91 2.06 8.26 -3.75
C GLY A 91 1.92 9.73 -4.18
N VAL A 92 2.30 10.06 -5.40
CA VAL A 92 2.12 11.41 -5.97
C VAL A 92 0.63 11.75 -6.05
N PHE A 93 -0.21 10.86 -6.60
CA PHE A 93 -1.67 11.08 -6.64
C PHE A 93 -2.25 11.21 -5.23
N ALA A 94 -1.88 10.35 -4.31
CA ALA A 94 -2.35 10.39 -2.93
C ALA A 94 -1.96 11.71 -2.23
N MET A 95 -0.72 12.16 -2.40
CA MET A 95 -0.21 13.42 -1.87
C MET A 95 -0.95 14.62 -2.47
N LEU A 96 -1.16 14.64 -3.80
CA LEU A 96 -1.88 15.72 -4.49
C LEU A 96 -3.33 15.83 -4.00
N ILE A 97 -4.02 14.70 -3.87
CA ILE A 97 -5.40 14.68 -3.34
C ILE A 97 -5.43 15.22 -1.89
N ALA A 98 -4.48 14.81 -1.06
CA ALA A 98 -4.38 15.29 0.31
C ALA A 98 -4.02 16.79 0.38
N LYS A 99 -3.23 17.29 -0.56
CA LYS A 99 -2.88 18.72 -0.67
C LYS A 99 -4.09 19.56 -1.09
N ILE A 100 -4.91 19.07 -2.04
CA ILE A 100 -6.08 19.79 -2.56
C ILE A 100 -7.23 19.75 -1.56
N LYS A 101 -7.51 18.58 -0.97
CA LYS A 101 -8.66 18.37 -0.08
C LYS A 101 -8.38 18.61 1.40
N GLY A 102 -7.11 18.84 1.76
CA GLY A 102 -6.63 18.95 3.13
C GLY A 102 -6.07 17.63 3.66
N ALA A 103 -4.93 17.73 4.37
CA ALA A 103 -4.16 16.59 4.89
C ALA A 103 -4.95 15.70 5.88
N LEU A 104 -6.02 16.22 6.48
CA LEU A 104 -6.89 15.50 7.43
C LEU A 104 -8.25 15.13 6.83
N ASN A 105 -8.48 15.38 5.56
CA ASN A 105 -9.73 15.01 4.90
C ASN A 105 -9.79 13.51 4.64
N TYR A 106 -10.52 12.77 5.49
CA TYR A 106 -10.61 11.31 5.41
C TYR A 106 -11.13 10.78 4.07
N LYS A 107 -12.06 11.49 3.41
CA LYS A 107 -12.55 11.08 2.08
C LYS A 107 -11.43 11.17 1.05
N GLY A 108 -10.68 12.27 1.05
CA GLY A 108 -9.52 12.46 0.17
C GLY A 108 -8.43 11.44 0.46
N LEU A 109 -8.08 11.23 1.73
CA LEU A 109 -7.09 10.22 2.15
C LEU A 109 -7.49 8.80 1.73
N THR A 110 -8.78 8.44 1.85
CA THR A 110 -9.27 7.12 1.43
C THR A 110 -9.12 6.94 -0.08
N VAL A 111 -9.48 7.92 -0.89
CA VAL A 111 -9.30 7.85 -2.35
C VAL A 111 -7.81 7.76 -2.70
N GLY A 112 -6.96 8.57 -2.08
CA GLY A 112 -5.52 8.50 -2.28
C GLY A 112 -4.94 7.13 -1.91
N TYR A 113 -5.38 6.56 -0.80
CA TYR A 113 -4.98 5.22 -0.37
C TYR A 113 -5.42 4.12 -1.33
N MET A 114 -6.66 4.20 -1.85
CA MET A 114 -7.16 3.27 -2.87
C MET A 114 -6.28 3.29 -4.12
N ILE A 115 -5.96 4.49 -4.64
CA ILE A 115 -5.08 4.64 -5.81
C ILE A 115 -3.70 4.04 -5.52
N PHE A 116 -3.13 4.35 -4.36
CA PHE A 116 -1.83 3.80 -3.95
C PHE A 116 -1.86 2.27 -3.89
N CYS A 117 -2.84 1.65 -3.23
CA CYS A 117 -2.93 0.20 -3.10
C CYS A 117 -3.14 -0.51 -4.44
N VAL A 118 -3.98 0.06 -5.32
CA VAL A 118 -4.22 -0.49 -6.67
C VAL A 118 -2.94 -0.47 -7.49
N LEU A 119 -2.23 0.67 -7.54
CA LEU A 119 -0.99 0.79 -8.28
C LEU A 119 0.14 -0.05 -7.67
N ALA A 120 0.26 -0.09 -6.34
CA ALA A 120 1.21 -0.95 -5.64
C ALA A 120 0.96 -2.43 -5.94
N GLY A 121 -0.29 -2.88 -5.90
CA GLY A 121 -0.68 -4.24 -6.26
C GLY A 121 -0.39 -4.56 -7.71
N PHE A 122 -0.73 -3.66 -8.63
CA PHE A 122 -0.44 -3.82 -10.04
C PHE A 122 1.06 -3.96 -10.30
N GLY A 123 1.87 -3.00 -9.84
CA GLY A 123 3.31 -3.02 -10.08
C GLY A 123 4.06 -4.13 -9.37
N GLY A 124 3.62 -4.51 -8.15
CA GLY A 124 4.32 -5.50 -7.33
C GLY A 124 3.92 -6.95 -7.60
N MET A 125 2.64 -7.19 -7.93
CA MET A 125 2.13 -8.55 -8.08
C MET A 125 1.83 -8.93 -9.54
N TYR A 126 1.21 -8.04 -10.32
CA TYR A 126 0.70 -8.41 -11.63
C TYR A 126 1.68 -8.12 -12.76
N VAL A 127 2.38 -7.00 -12.75
CA VAL A 127 3.38 -6.66 -13.77
C VAL A 127 4.45 -7.75 -13.94
N PRO A 128 5.02 -8.35 -12.86
CA PRO A 128 5.98 -9.44 -12.97
C PRO A 128 5.47 -10.61 -13.82
N PHE A 129 4.26 -11.07 -13.55
CA PHE A 129 3.71 -12.26 -14.23
C PHE A 129 3.09 -11.95 -15.60
N LEU A 130 2.60 -10.71 -15.84
CA LEU A 130 2.03 -10.34 -17.14
C LEU A 130 3.07 -10.01 -18.21
N PHE A 131 4.17 -9.37 -17.79
CA PHE A 131 5.13 -8.80 -18.73
C PHE A 131 6.54 -9.43 -18.65
N TYR A 132 6.87 -10.04 -17.50
CA TYR A 132 8.19 -10.59 -17.18
C TYR A 132 8.10 -12.00 -16.61
N ALA A 133 7.12 -12.80 -17.06
CA ALA A 133 6.78 -14.10 -16.48
C ALA A 133 7.98 -15.07 -16.40
N GLU A 134 8.74 -15.21 -17.47
CA GLU A 134 9.89 -16.11 -17.52
C GLU A 134 10.99 -15.70 -16.54
N GLN A 135 11.34 -14.41 -16.50
CA GLN A 135 12.33 -13.87 -15.57
C GLN A 135 11.87 -14.02 -14.13
N THR A 136 10.57 -13.75 -13.87
CA THR A 136 9.97 -13.87 -12.55
C THR A 136 9.99 -15.32 -12.07
N ILE A 137 9.59 -16.26 -12.90
CA ILE A 137 9.61 -17.69 -12.58
C ILE A 137 11.04 -18.14 -12.26
N ASN A 138 12.00 -17.79 -13.09
CA ASN A 138 13.41 -18.17 -12.88
C ASN A 138 13.98 -17.59 -11.58
N SER A 139 13.64 -16.35 -11.24
CA SER A 139 14.11 -15.70 -10.01
C SER A 139 13.53 -16.30 -8.73
N TYR A 140 12.32 -16.85 -8.79
CA TYR A 140 11.62 -17.38 -7.61
C TYR A 140 11.56 -18.92 -7.57
N LYS A 141 12.15 -19.60 -8.58
CA LYS A 141 12.11 -21.06 -8.74
C LYS A 141 12.62 -21.81 -7.51
N GLU A 142 13.74 -21.37 -6.95
CA GLU A 142 14.35 -22.01 -5.76
C GLU A 142 13.49 -21.83 -4.51
N MET A 143 12.72 -20.75 -4.42
CA MET A 143 11.91 -20.44 -3.25
C MET A 143 10.55 -21.15 -3.26
N PHE A 144 9.89 -21.22 -4.41
CA PHE A 144 8.50 -21.70 -4.52
C PHE A 144 8.35 -23.00 -5.33
N GLY A 145 9.34 -23.36 -6.15
CA GLY A 145 9.30 -24.52 -7.04
C GLY A 145 8.47 -24.31 -8.31
N ASP A 146 8.76 -25.10 -9.33
CA ASP A 146 8.17 -24.97 -10.68
C ASP A 146 6.66 -25.16 -10.70
N LYS A 147 6.14 -26.11 -9.92
CA LYS A 147 4.70 -26.39 -9.88
C LYS A 147 3.89 -25.21 -9.35
N TYR A 148 4.38 -24.57 -8.27
CA TYR A 148 3.74 -23.41 -7.67
C TYR A 148 3.72 -22.23 -8.64
N LEU A 149 4.88 -21.88 -9.19
CA LEU A 149 5.04 -20.75 -10.10
C LEU A 149 4.30 -20.97 -11.42
N GLY A 150 4.29 -22.20 -11.96
CA GLY A 150 3.52 -22.55 -13.13
C GLY A 150 2.01 -22.42 -12.92
N MET A 151 1.50 -22.76 -11.75
CA MET A 151 0.10 -22.51 -11.39
C MET A 151 -0.19 -21.01 -11.24
N LEU A 152 0.68 -20.28 -10.56
CA LEU A 152 0.53 -18.83 -10.36
C LEU A 152 0.50 -18.09 -11.71
N ASN A 153 1.41 -18.44 -12.63
CA ASN A 153 1.45 -17.87 -13.97
C ASN A 153 0.19 -18.16 -14.79
N LYS A 154 -0.45 -19.31 -14.60
CA LYS A 154 -1.73 -19.63 -15.24
C LYS A 154 -2.90 -18.85 -14.68
N ILE A 155 -2.89 -18.59 -13.37
CA ILE A 155 -3.97 -17.85 -12.68
C ILE A 155 -3.87 -16.35 -12.98
N VAL A 156 -2.66 -15.81 -13.05
CA VAL A 156 -2.43 -14.38 -13.34
C VAL A 156 -2.64 -14.17 -14.85
N SER A 157 -3.84 -13.74 -15.19
CA SER A 157 -4.26 -13.34 -16.53
C SER A 157 -4.73 -11.88 -16.51
N PRO A 158 -4.88 -11.23 -17.68
CA PRO A 158 -5.43 -9.87 -17.74
C PRO A 158 -6.79 -9.75 -17.03
N MET A 159 -7.67 -10.74 -17.22
CA MET A 159 -8.99 -10.76 -16.58
C MET A 159 -8.90 -10.91 -15.07
N THR A 160 -8.10 -11.85 -14.57
CA THR A 160 -7.86 -12.04 -13.13
C THR A 160 -7.25 -10.79 -12.52
N THR A 161 -6.33 -10.14 -13.24
CA THR A 161 -5.71 -8.89 -12.79
C THR A 161 -6.74 -7.80 -12.58
N VAL A 162 -7.62 -7.54 -13.55
CA VAL A 162 -8.68 -6.53 -13.43
C VAL A 162 -9.58 -6.82 -12.22
N ILE A 163 -10.02 -8.08 -12.05
CA ILE A 163 -10.87 -8.48 -10.92
C ILE A 163 -10.15 -8.22 -9.60
N MET A 164 -8.88 -8.61 -9.51
CA MET A 164 -8.11 -8.43 -8.27
C MET A 164 -7.81 -6.96 -7.96
N LEU A 165 -7.58 -6.12 -8.96
CA LEU A 165 -7.42 -4.68 -8.75
C LEU A 165 -8.71 -4.03 -8.21
N ILE A 166 -9.88 -4.48 -8.67
CA ILE A 166 -11.18 -4.06 -8.11
C ILE A 166 -11.30 -4.51 -6.65
N ILE A 167 -10.95 -5.77 -6.35
CA ILE A 167 -10.96 -6.30 -4.98
C ILE A 167 -10.01 -5.50 -4.08
N ILE A 168 -8.79 -5.18 -4.55
CA ILE A 168 -7.84 -4.34 -3.82
C ILE A 168 -8.44 -2.96 -3.53
N ALA A 169 -9.09 -2.33 -4.51
CA ALA A 169 -9.74 -1.04 -4.32
C ALA A 169 -10.84 -1.09 -3.25
N ILE A 170 -11.69 -2.12 -3.28
CA ILE A 170 -12.75 -2.34 -2.27
C ILE A 170 -12.12 -2.58 -0.88
N CYS A 171 -11.09 -3.42 -0.78
CA CYS A 171 -10.38 -3.69 0.46
C CYS A 171 -9.70 -2.42 1.01
N ALA A 172 -9.07 -1.62 0.17
CA ALA A 172 -8.48 -0.33 0.57
C ALA A 172 -9.54 0.67 1.05
N PHE A 173 -10.72 0.69 0.42
CA PHE A 173 -11.85 1.50 0.89
C PHE A 173 -12.32 1.06 2.28
N ILE A 174 -12.49 -0.25 2.49
CA ILE A 174 -12.84 -0.82 3.81
C ILE A 174 -11.77 -0.46 4.84
N GLY A 175 -10.48 -0.62 4.50
CA GLY A 175 -9.35 -0.25 5.34
C GLY A 175 -9.40 1.23 5.75
N GLY A 176 -9.75 2.12 4.82
CA GLY A 176 -9.96 3.54 5.08
C GLY A 176 -11.07 3.80 6.10
N ILE A 177 -12.23 3.12 5.97
CA ILE A 177 -13.35 3.23 6.92
C ILE A 177 -12.93 2.74 8.31
N VAL A 178 -12.28 1.58 8.38
CA VAL A 178 -11.81 0.99 9.65
C VAL A 178 -10.81 1.92 10.33
N SER A 179 -9.81 2.41 9.57
CA SER A 179 -8.81 3.34 10.08
C SER A 179 -9.43 4.63 10.61
N LYS A 180 -10.42 5.19 9.89
CA LYS A 180 -11.16 6.37 10.37
C LYS A 180 -11.82 6.12 11.73
N LYS A 181 -12.52 4.99 11.89
CA LYS A 181 -13.21 4.65 13.16
C LYS A 181 -12.21 4.47 14.30
N LEU A 182 -11.10 3.77 14.05
CA LEU A 182 -10.07 3.53 15.05
C LEU A 182 -9.38 4.83 15.47
N LEU A 183 -9.00 5.67 14.51
CA LEU A 183 -8.34 6.93 14.79
C LEU A 183 -9.26 7.88 15.54
N LYS A 184 -10.52 8.03 15.13
CA LYS A 184 -11.50 8.86 15.85
C LYS A 184 -11.61 8.45 17.32
N LYS A 185 -11.80 7.15 17.60
CA LYS A 185 -11.92 6.62 18.96
C LYS A 185 -10.70 6.91 19.85
N HIS A 186 -9.49 6.83 19.29
CA HIS A 186 -8.25 7.03 20.06
C HIS A 186 -7.87 8.50 20.19
N PHE A 187 -8.10 9.32 19.16
CA PHE A 187 -7.73 10.74 19.18
C PHE A 187 -8.71 11.60 20.00
N GLU A 188 -10.02 11.30 19.97
CA GLU A 188 -11.00 11.94 20.86
C GLU A 188 -10.71 11.64 22.33
N LYS A 189 -10.31 10.39 22.66
CA LYS A 189 -9.94 10.03 24.04
C LYS A 189 -8.65 10.68 24.55
N SER A 190 -7.75 11.06 23.65
CA SER A 190 -6.47 11.68 24.00
C SER A 190 -6.49 13.21 23.97
N GLY A 191 -7.66 13.82 23.71
CA GLY A 191 -7.80 15.29 23.64
C GLY A 191 -7.01 15.92 22.47
N MET A 192 -6.66 15.15 21.44
CA MET A 192 -5.87 15.63 20.29
C MET A 192 -6.74 16.08 19.10
N ILE A 193 -8.07 15.96 19.21
CA ILE A 193 -9.09 16.50 18.28
C ILE A 193 -10.29 16.96 19.09
#